data_1545ae82c06b2d8be27d12cb4b403d4e
#
_entry.id   1545ae82c06b2d8be27d12cb4b403d4e
#
_cell.length_a   1.000
_cell.length_b   1.000
_cell.length_c   1.000
_cell.angle_alpha   90.00
_cell.angle_beta   90.00
_cell.angle_gamma   90.00
#
_symmetry.space_group_name_H-M   'P 1'
#
loop_
_entity.id
_entity.type
_entity.pdbx_description
1 polymer ?
#
loop_
_entity_poly.entity_id
_entity_poly.type
_entity_poly.pdbx_seq_one_letter_code
_entity_poly.pdbx_strand_id
1 'polypeptide(L)'
;MLVDRFASIISQWPGVECVSLNEAALPDTLDPYFALILDIYYQDPIPGAEERQRLYGDDLEAFETSGSKDRFLIGDIPIRLEYKSVKMIEDLVTIADTRLESLWFIKDSGTYGFYRLSKGEIIYSRCGWIMNIRRRLKNLGVEFWQLMRNAHESKMEHFLGDLGAAFLQGDDFFYLISAAGFIKNACLALFCINRRFEPSHRAYYKQVLKLKELPDSFPAYFETFLRSGPEFTMERKYSIAQYIARGIVSL
;
A
#
# COMPACT_ATOMS: atom_id res chain seq x y z
N MET A 1 22.79 5.33 13.78
CA MET A 1 21.30 5.44 13.82
C MET A 1 20.68 4.05 13.93
N LEU A 2 19.39 3.92 14.34
CA LEU A 2 18.73 2.59 14.48
C LEU A 2 18.67 1.81 13.16
N VAL A 3 18.46 2.50 12.04
CA VAL A 3 18.47 1.89 10.69
C VAL A 3 19.77 1.15 10.42
N ASP A 4 20.91 1.80 10.66
CA ASP A 4 22.24 1.23 10.40
C ASP A 4 22.53 0.04 11.31
N ARG A 5 22.06 0.11 12.59
CA ARG A 5 22.17 -1.02 13.53
C ARG A 5 21.50 -2.27 12.96
N PHE A 6 20.19 -2.18 12.62
CA PHE A 6 19.46 -3.34 12.11
C PHE A 6 19.95 -3.79 10.75
N ALA A 7 20.27 -2.86 9.85
CA ALA A 7 20.83 -3.20 8.55
C ALA A 7 22.17 -3.95 8.68
N SER A 8 23.04 -3.52 9.61
CA SER A 8 24.32 -4.18 9.87
C SER A 8 24.16 -5.60 10.42
N ILE A 9 23.21 -5.83 11.33
CA ILE A 9 22.92 -7.16 11.87
C ILE A 9 22.33 -8.07 10.79
N ILE A 10 21.29 -7.59 10.10
CA ILE A 10 20.50 -8.39 9.16
C ILE A 10 21.30 -8.72 7.88
N SER A 11 22.16 -7.81 7.43
CA SER A 11 23.00 -8.03 6.25
C SER A 11 24.02 -9.17 6.42
N GLN A 12 24.31 -9.57 7.65
CA GLN A 12 25.20 -10.70 7.93
C GLN A 12 24.51 -12.06 7.75
N TRP A 13 23.18 -12.10 7.70
CA TRP A 13 22.46 -13.36 7.50
C TRP A 13 22.66 -13.88 6.08
N PRO A 14 23.07 -15.15 5.90
CA PRO A 14 23.48 -15.67 4.58
C PRO A 14 22.42 -15.55 3.50
N GLY A 15 21.15 -15.73 3.87
CA GLY A 15 20.04 -15.72 2.93
C GLY A 15 19.48 -14.33 2.57
N VAL A 16 19.96 -13.25 3.18
CA VAL A 16 19.42 -11.91 2.94
C VAL A 16 19.98 -11.31 1.65
N GLU A 17 19.09 -10.97 0.74
CA GLU A 17 19.40 -10.34 -0.55
C GLU A 17 19.32 -8.82 -0.53
N CYS A 18 18.37 -8.28 0.22
CA CYS A 18 18.16 -6.83 0.27
C CYS A 18 17.47 -6.42 1.58
N VAL A 19 17.85 -5.26 2.08
CA VAL A 19 17.14 -4.54 3.16
C VAL A 19 16.72 -3.17 2.63
N SER A 20 15.45 -2.85 2.73
CA SER A 20 14.94 -1.54 2.32
C SER A 20 14.15 -0.85 3.41
N LEU A 21 14.35 0.47 3.52
CA LEU A 21 13.62 1.36 4.40
C LEU A 21 12.38 1.89 3.65
N ASN A 22 11.22 1.82 4.29
CA ASN A 22 9.96 2.25 3.69
C ASN A 22 9.48 3.63 4.16
N GLU A 23 8.46 4.16 3.50
CA GLU A 23 7.99 5.55 3.71
C GLU A 23 7.52 5.86 5.14
N ALA A 24 7.11 4.86 5.90
CA ALA A 24 6.66 5.03 7.29
C ALA A 24 7.80 5.32 8.28
N ALA A 25 9.03 5.36 7.79
CA ALA A 25 10.24 5.55 8.60
C ALA A 25 10.62 7.02 8.82
N LEU A 26 9.78 7.96 8.47
CA LEU A 26 10.02 9.35 8.88
C LEU A 26 9.85 9.43 10.40
N PRO A 27 10.89 9.84 11.14
CA PRO A 27 10.80 10.00 12.59
C PRO A 27 9.88 11.20 12.90
N ASP A 28 8.59 10.93 12.95
CA ASP A 28 7.63 11.86 13.51
C ASP A 28 7.29 11.37 14.91
N THR A 29 7.76 12.09 15.92
CA THR A 29 7.48 11.79 17.33
C THR A 29 5.99 11.82 17.66
N LEU A 30 5.16 12.37 16.78
CA LEU A 30 3.71 12.41 16.90
C LEU A 30 3.04 11.27 16.12
N ASP A 31 3.77 10.47 15.33
CA ASP A 31 3.20 9.29 14.67
C ASP A 31 3.04 8.16 15.70
N PRO A 32 1.81 7.77 16.08
CA PRO A 32 1.55 6.72 17.06
C PRO A 32 1.85 5.31 16.52
N TYR A 33 2.34 5.21 15.26
CA TYR A 33 2.60 3.96 14.58
C TYR A 33 4.12 3.67 14.50
N PHE A 34 4.51 2.81 13.56
CA PHE A 34 5.90 2.41 13.42
C PHE A 34 6.73 3.54 12.77
N ALA A 35 7.65 4.10 13.55
CA ALA A 35 8.59 5.12 13.07
C ALA A 35 9.69 4.51 12.19
N LEU A 36 9.97 3.21 12.35
CA LEU A 36 10.95 2.48 11.54
C LEU A 36 10.33 1.21 10.97
N ILE A 37 10.27 1.11 9.65
CA ILE A 37 9.82 -0.11 8.96
C ILE A 37 10.87 -0.54 7.94
N LEU A 38 11.46 -1.72 8.16
CA LEU A 38 12.37 -2.35 7.21
C LEU A 38 11.70 -3.55 6.53
N ASP A 39 11.85 -3.64 5.21
CA ASP A 39 11.59 -4.85 4.44
C ASP A 39 12.89 -5.61 4.23
N ILE A 40 12.89 -6.87 4.62
CA ILE A 40 14.00 -7.80 4.51
C ILE A 40 13.64 -8.86 3.47
N TYR A 41 14.32 -8.84 2.35
CA TYR A 41 14.11 -9.80 1.26
C TYR A 41 15.16 -10.91 1.36
N TYR A 42 14.69 -12.17 1.41
CA TYR A 42 15.56 -13.33 1.67
C TYR A 42 15.25 -14.51 0.73
N GLN A 43 16.27 -15.31 0.40
CA GLN A 43 16.17 -16.55 -0.39
C GLN A 43 16.20 -17.80 0.50
N ASP A 44 17.17 -17.85 1.43
CA ASP A 44 17.40 -18.98 2.32
C ASP A 44 16.74 -18.75 3.70
N PRO A 45 16.62 -19.79 4.53
CA PRO A 45 16.09 -19.62 5.87
C PRO A 45 16.81 -18.51 6.64
N ILE A 46 16.03 -17.64 7.26
CA ILE A 46 16.50 -16.62 8.20
C ILE A 46 16.55 -17.21 9.61
N PRO A 47 17.30 -16.61 10.55
CA PRO A 47 17.34 -17.05 11.95
C PRO A 47 15.94 -17.19 12.55
N GLY A 48 15.77 -18.14 13.47
CA GLY A 48 14.52 -18.31 14.21
C GLY A 48 14.19 -17.10 15.10
N ALA A 49 12.93 -16.99 15.55
CA ALA A 49 12.44 -15.81 16.28
C ALA A 49 13.27 -15.50 17.55
N GLU A 50 13.57 -16.52 18.36
CA GLU A 50 14.37 -16.35 19.58
C GLU A 50 15.83 -15.93 19.27
N GLU A 51 16.38 -16.44 18.17
CA GLU A 51 17.71 -16.06 17.71
C GLU A 51 17.72 -14.62 17.20
N ARG A 52 16.71 -14.24 16.41
CA ARG A 52 16.57 -12.86 15.95
C ARG A 52 16.48 -11.87 17.10
N GLN A 53 15.64 -12.18 18.12
CA GLN A 53 15.52 -11.34 19.31
C GLN A 53 16.87 -11.15 20.00
N ARG A 54 17.65 -12.22 20.20
CA ARG A 54 18.99 -12.12 20.77
C ARG A 54 19.96 -11.31 19.93
N LEU A 55 19.90 -11.47 18.60
CA LEU A 55 20.77 -10.74 17.68
C LEU A 55 20.47 -9.24 17.64
N TYR A 56 19.21 -8.84 17.85
CA TYR A 56 18.85 -7.42 17.86
C TYR A 56 19.34 -6.68 19.12
N GLY A 57 19.57 -7.38 20.22
CA GLY A 57 20.11 -6.84 21.46
C GLY A 57 19.14 -6.91 22.64
N ASP A 58 19.61 -6.48 23.81
CA ASP A 58 18.88 -6.61 25.08
C ASP A 58 17.98 -5.41 25.42
N ASP A 59 18.03 -4.35 24.60
CA ASP A 59 17.28 -3.11 24.79
C ASP A 59 15.91 -3.09 24.07
N LEU A 60 15.43 -4.27 23.68
CA LEU A 60 14.12 -4.43 23.05
C LEU A 60 13.02 -4.53 24.10
N GLU A 61 12.00 -3.74 23.93
CA GLU A 61 10.77 -3.77 24.72
C GLU A 61 9.60 -4.31 23.89
N ALA A 62 8.70 -5.04 24.52
CA ALA A 62 7.46 -5.56 23.91
C ALA A 62 7.70 -6.32 22.59
N PHE A 63 8.69 -7.22 22.57
CA PHE A 63 9.00 -8.00 21.37
C PHE A 63 7.87 -8.98 21.04
N GLU A 64 7.33 -8.83 19.83
CA GLU A 64 6.31 -9.71 19.26
C GLU A 64 6.77 -10.22 17.88
N THR A 65 6.54 -11.48 17.59
CA THR A 65 6.80 -12.09 16.28
C THR A 65 5.59 -12.84 15.74
N SER A 66 5.37 -12.73 14.43
CA SER A 66 4.35 -13.50 13.70
C SER A 66 4.95 -14.36 12.59
N GLY A 67 6.23 -14.75 12.69
CA GLY A 67 6.97 -15.48 11.67
C GLY A 67 7.47 -14.63 10.51
N SER A 68 6.60 -13.86 9.86
CA SER A 68 6.96 -12.95 8.78
C SER A 68 7.21 -11.50 9.22
N LYS A 69 7.05 -11.21 10.53
CA LYS A 69 7.21 -9.85 11.08
C LYS A 69 7.69 -9.91 12.49
N ASP A 70 8.61 -9.02 12.83
CA ASP A 70 8.95 -8.70 14.22
C ASP A 70 8.53 -7.26 14.51
N ARG A 71 8.01 -7.04 15.71
CA ARG A 71 7.59 -5.73 16.24
C ARG A 71 8.13 -5.56 17.63
N PHE A 72 8.64 -4.40 17.92
CA PHE A 72 9.19 -4.07 19.25
C PHE A 72 9.40 -2.57 19.39
N LEU A 73 9.76 -2.15 20.60
CA LEU A 73 10.17 -0.78 20.88
C LEU A 73 11.66 -0.76 21.22
N ILE A 74 12.32 0.34 20.90
CA ILE A 74 13.62 0.74 21.45
C ILE A 74 13.47 2.14 22.00
N GLY A 75 13.46 2.26 23.34
CA GLY A 75 12.91 3.43 23.97
C GLY A 75 11.45 3.60 23.51
N ASP A 76 11.05 4.80 23.12
CA ASP A 76 9.69 5.08 22.65
C ASP A 76 9.53 4.91 21.13
N ILE A 77 10.53 4.36 20.42
CA ILE A 77 10.49 4.25 18.96
C ILE A 77 9.95 2.89 18.52
N PRO A 78 8.75 2.84 17.91
CA PRO A 78 8.18 1.59 17.39
C PRO A 78 8.93 1.13 16.12
N ILE A 79 9.36 -0.13 16.13
CA ILE A 79 10.10 -0.76 15.03
C ILE A 79 9.32 -1.94 14.49
N ARG A 80 9.29 -2.06 13.17
CA ARG A 80 8.70 -3.20 12.47
C ARG A 80 9.64 -3.70 11.39
N LEU A 81 10.01 -4.97 11.49
CA LEU A 81 10.81 -5.70 10.52
C LEU A 81 9.90 -6.68 9.78
N GLU A 82 9.84 -6.63 8.45
CA GLU A 82 9.01 -7.51 7.63
C GLU A 82 9.90 -8.38 6.74
N TYR A 83 9.74 -9.70 6.88
CA TYR A 83 10.51 -10.69 6.13
C TYR A 83 9.72 -11.15 4.92
N LYS A 84 10.33 -11.07 3.74
CA LYS A 84 9.69 -11.33 2.45
C LYS A 84 10.55 -12.27 1.62
N SER A 85 9.99 -13.42 1.26
CA SER A 85 10.67 -14.35 0.38
C SER A 85 10.89 -13.73 -1.00
N VAL A 86 12.12 -13.78 -1.49
CA VAL A 86 12.50 -13.39 -2.86
C VAL A 86 11.66 -14.15 -3.88
N LYS A 87 11.50 -15.47 -3.68
CA LYS A 87 10.69 -16.32 -4.58
C LYS A 87 9.24 -15.82 -4.67
N MET A 88 8.62 -15.52 -3.52
CA MET A 88 7.24 -15.02 -3.53
C MET A 88 7.13 -13.66 -4.24
N ILE A 89 8.11 -12.78 -4.07
CA ILE A 89 8.13 -11.49 -4.78
C ILE A 89 8.31 -11.69 -6.29
N GLU A 90 9.19 -12.59 -6.70
CA GLU A 90 9.41 -12.91 -8.13
C GLU A 90 8.15 -13.51 -8.77
N ASP A 91 7.46 -14.40 -8.06
CA ASP A 91 6.19 -14.98 -8.51
C ASP A 91 5.13 -13.89 -8.71
N LEU A 92 4.97 -12.97 -7.75
CA LEU A 92 4.02 -11.84 -7.86
C LEU A 92 4.38 -10.90 -9.02
N VAL A 93 5.66 -10.57 -9.19
CA VAL A 93 6.11 -9.73 -10.31
C VAL A 93 5.92 -10.45 -11.64
N THR A 94 6.13 -11.76 -11.69
CA THR A 94 5.88 -12.57 -12.89
C THR A 94 4.38 -12.61 -13.25
N ILE A 95 3.50 -12.70 -12.25
CA ILE A 95 2.05 -12.57 -12.47
C ILE A 95 1.73 -11.22 -13.10
N ALA A 96 2.28 -10.14 -12.58
CA ALA A 96 2.02 -8.78 -13.07
C ALA A 96 2.60 -8.50 -14.47
N ASP A 97 3.70 -9.17 -14.82
CA ASP A 97 4.49 -8.91 -16.03
C ASP A 97 4.07 -9.81 -17.20
N THR A 98 3.91 -11.12 -16.94
CA THR A 98 3.75 -12.14 -18.01
C THR A 98 2.65 -13.18 -17.78
N ARG A 99 2.03 -13.23 -16.60
CA ARG A 99 1.01 -14.24 -16.25
C ARG A 99 -0.29 -13.58 -15.80
N LEU A 100 -0.81 -12.69 -16.64
CA LEU A 100 -1.99 -11.86 -16.32
C LEU A 100 -3.27 -12.68 -16.08
N GLU A 101 -3.34 -13.94 -16.53
CA GLU A 101 -4.42 -14.86 -16.19
C GLU A 101 -4.53 -15.16 -14.67
N SER A 102 -3.43 -15.00 -13.93
CA SER A 102 -3.37 -15.14 -12.48
C SER A 102 -3.50 -13.81 -11.71
N LEU A 103 -3.84 -12.72 -12.40
CA LEU A 103 -3.85 -11.36 -11.81
C LEU A 103 -4.87 -11.19 -10.67
N TRP A 104 -5.84 -12.08 -10.54
CA TRP A 104 -6.82 -12.06 -9.44
C TRP A 104 -6.15 -12.00 -8.06
N PHE A 105 -4.99 -12.63 -7.91
CA PHE A 105 -4.20 -12.59 -6.68
C PHE A 105 -3.78 -11.16 -6.29
N ILE A 106 -3.39 -10.35 -7.28
CA ILE A 106 -2.97 -8.96 -7.08
C ILE A 106 -4.20 -8.05 -6.95
N LYS A 107 -5.29 -8.35 -7.66
CA LYS A 107 -6.55 -7.59 -7.55
C LYS A 107 -7.14 -7.61 -6.13
N ASP A 108 -6.93 -8.69 -5.40
CA ASP A 108 -7.41 -8.83 -4.02
C ASP A 108 -6.42 -8.28 -2.99
N SER A 109 -5.12 -8.52 -3.16
CA SER A 109 -4.09 -8.05 -2.24
C SER A 109 -3.69 -6.58 -2.44
N GLY A 110 -4.01 -5.99 -3.61
CA GLY A 110 -3.60 -4.64 -3.99
C GLY A 110 -2.15 -4.55 -4.46
N THR A 111 -1.73 -3.35 -4.84
CA THR A 111 -0.38 -3.07 -5.38
C THR A 111 0.56 -2.38 -4.38
N TYR A 112 0.17 -2.25 -3.12
CA TYR A 112 1.00 -1.60 -2.10
C TYR A 112 2.37 -2.26 -1.92
N GLY A 113 2.43 -3.60 -2.04
CA GLY A 113 3.72 -4.32 -2.04
C GLY A 113 4.66 -3.86 -3.16
N PHE A 114 4.14 -3.64 -4.37
CA PHE A 114 4.92 -3.11 -5.49
C PHE A 114 5.33 -1.65 -5.29
N TYR A 115 4.48 -0.85 -4.66
CA TYR A 115 4.84 0.50 -4.25
C TYR A 115 6.07 0.50 -3.33
N ARG A 116 6.06 -0.33 -2.28
CA ARG A 116 7.18 -0.47 -1.33
C ARG A 116 8.47 -0.92 -2.04
N LEU A 117 8.40 -1.96 -2.88
CA LEU A 117 9.53 -2.41 -3.70
C LEU A 117 10.11 -1.30 -4.58
N SER A 118 9.23 -0.49 -5.19
CA SER A 118 9.64 0.56 -6.12
C SER A 118 10.20 1.81 -5.42
N LYS A 119 9.73 2.14 -4.21
CA LYS A 119 10.00 3.41 -3.53
C LYS A 119 10.87 3.30 -2.28
N GLY A 120 10.93 2.13 -1.64
CA GLY A 120 11.75 1.92 -0.45
C GLY A 120 13.21 2.30 -0.71
N GLU A 121 13.85 2.97 0.24
CA GLU A 121 15.27 3.29 0.19
C GLU A 121 16.08 2.01 0.40
N ILE A 122 17.00 1.69 -0.52
CA ILE A 122 17.86 0.50 -0.40
C ILE A 122 18.97 0.82 0.59
N ILE A 123 18.96 0.15 1.73
CA ILE A 123 20.00 0.27 2.75
C ILE A 123 21.09 -0.77 2.55
N TYR A 124 20.72 -1.98 2.12
CA TYR A 124 21.64 -3.05 1.81
C TYR A 124 21.15 -3.83 0.58
N SER A 125 22.08 -4.23 -0.28
CA SER A 125 21.82 -5.15 -1.40
C SER A 125 23.04 -6.01 -1.64
N ARG A 126 22.85 -7.34 -1.59
CA ARG A 126 23.92 -8.31 -1.86
C ARG A 126 24.25 -8.41 -3.34
N CYS A 127 23.22 -8.38 -4.17
CA CYS A 127 23.32 -8.49 -5.62
C CYS A 127 22.36 -7.52 -6.32
N GLY A 128 22.30 -7.57 -7.64
CA GLY A 128 21.42 -6.70 -8.43
C GLY A 128 19.93 -7.09 -8.45
N TRP A 129 19.49 -8.05 -7.63
CA TRP A 129 18.11 -8.56 -7.63
C TRP A 129 17.06 -7.47 -7.52
N ILE A 130 17.17 -6.63 -6.51
CA ILE A 130 16.16 -5.56 -6.27
C ILE A 130 16.10 -4.56 -7.44
N MET A 131 17.23 -4.29 -8.11
CA MET A 131 17.25 -3.41 -9.28
C MET A 131 16.56 -4.06 -10.48
N ASN A 132 16.70 -5.38 -10.64
CA ASN A 132 15.96 -6.12 -11.65
C ASN A 132 14.45 -6.10 -11.40
N ILE A 133 14.02 -6.35 -10.17
CA ILE A 133 12.60 -6.24 -9.77
C ILE A 133 12.05 -4.85 -10.06
N ARG A 134 12.76 -3.79 -9.67
CA ARG A 134 12.36 -2.40 -9.95
C ARG A 134 12.24 -2.11 -11.44
N ARG A 135 13.15 -2.62 -12.24
CA ARG A 135 13.11 -2.47 -13.71
C ARG A 135 11.87 -3.16 -14.29
N ARG A 136 11.55 -4.39 -13.88
CA ARG A 136 10.34 -5.11 -14.30
C ARG A 136 9.09 -4.35 -13.91
N LEU A 137 8.96 -3.93 -12.65
CA LEU A 137 7.82 -3.15 -12.16
C LEU A 137 7.64 -1.81 -12.90
N LYS A 138 8.73 -1.15 -13.28
CA LYS A 138 8.67 0.10 -14.06
C LYS A 138 8.16 -0.12 -15.47
N ASN A 139 8.38 -1.30 -16.05
CA ASN A 139 8.07 -1.64 -17.43
C ASN A 139 6.83 -2.52 -17.59
N LEU A 140 5.97 -2.61 -16.56
CA LEU A 140 4.71 -3.35 -16.67
C LEU A 140 3.88 -2.87 -17.86
N GLY A 141 3.33 -3.85 -18.61
CA GLY A 141 2.56 -3.62 -19.82
C GLY A 141 1.27 -2.82 -19.60
N VAL A 142 0.75 -2.22 -20.66
CA VAL A 142 -0.53 -1.49 -20.66
C VAL A 142 -1.66 -2.38 -20.16
N GLU A 143 -1.66 -3.65 -20.55
CA GLU A 143 -2.69 -4.63 -20.21
C GLU A 143 -2.80 -4.86 -18.70
N PHE A 144 -1.66 -4.91 -17.96
CA PHE A 144 -1.69 -4.97 -16.50
C PHE A 144 -2.49 -3.81 -15.90
N TRP A 145 -2.16 -2.59 -16.32
CA TRP A 145 -2.81 -1.38 -15.79
C TRP A 145 -4.29 -1.32 -16.15
N GLN A 146 -4.66 -1.74 -17.37
CA GLN A 146 -6.04 -1.80 -17.83
C GLN A 146 -6.87 -2.80 -17.03
N LEU A 147 -6.33 -4.00 -16.79
CA LEU A 147 -7.01 -5.04 -16.00
C LEU A 147 -7.19 -4.65 -14.53
N MET A 148 -6.19 -3.97 -13.94
CA MET A 148 -6.29 -3.42 -12.59
C MET A 148 -7.29 -2.28 -12.51
N ARG A 149 -7.25 -1.35 -13.49
CA ARG A 149 -8.22 -0.26 -13.63
C ARG A 149 -9.65 -0.80 -13.66
N ASN A 150 -9.95 -1.71 -14.58
CA ASN A 150 -11.28 -2.30 -14.75
C ASN A 150 -11.78 -2.95 -13.45
N ALA A 151 -10.90 -3.63 -12.71
CA ALA A 151 -11.27 -4.25 -11.45
C ALA A 151 -11.65 -3.21 -10.38
N HIS A 152 -10.95 -2.07 -10.32
CA HIS A 152 -11.25 -1.01 -9.36
C HIS A 152 -12.47 -0.19 -9.78
N GLU A 153 -12.65 0.07 -11.06
CA GLU A 153 -13.86 0.72 -11.59
C GLU A 153 -15.11 -0.11 -11.30
N SER A 154 -15.08 -1.42 -11.53
CA SER A 154 -16.18 -2.31 -11.20
C SER A 154 -16.52 -2.31 -9.70
N LYS A 155 -15.50 -2.34 -8.82
CA LYS A 155 -15.71 -2.23 -7.37
C LYS A 155 -16.24 -0.83 -6.98
N MET A 156 -15.75 0.23 -7.61
CA MET A 156 -16.24 1.61 -7.41
C MET A 156 -17.73 1.72 -7.77
N GLU A 157 -18.14 1.19 -8.90
CA GLU A 157 -19.54 1.18 -9.34
C GLU A 157 -20.44 0.37 -8.40
N HIS A 158 -19.96 -0.79 -7.94
CA HIS A 158 -20.67 -1.59 -6.95
C HIS A 158 -20.93 -0.80 -5.66
N PHE A 159 -19.87 -0.21 -5.09
CA PHE A 159 -20.01 0.61 -3.89
C PHE A 159 -20.83 1.89 -4.11
N LEU A 160 -20.87 2.43 -5.33
CA LEU A 160 -21.76 3.54 -5.67
C LEU A 160 -23.24 3.11 -5.60
N GLY A 161 -23.55 1.91 -6.09
CA GLY A 161 -24.88 1.32 -5.96
C GLY A 161 -25.28 1.11 -4.50
N ASP A 162 -24.38 0.53 -3.69
CA ASP A 162 -24.58 0.33 -2.25
C ASP A 162 -24.79 1.66 -1.51
N LEU A 163 -24.02 2.70 -1.88
CA LEU A 163 -24.13 4.04 -1.31
C LEU A 163 -25.53 4.64 -1.56
N GLY A 164 -26.05 4.44 -2.77
CA GLY A 164 -27.41 4.86 -3.12
C GLY A 164 -28.48 4.08 -2.35
N ALA A 165 -28.33 2.77 -2.21
CA ALA A 165 -29.24 1.93 -1.45
C ALA A 165 -29.25 2.31 0.04
N ALA A 166 -28.08 2.51 0.65
CA ALA A 166 -27.94 2.94 2.04
C ALA A 166 -28.58 4.32 2.27
N PHE A 167 -28.39 5.27 1.36
CA PHE A 167 -29.05 6.57 1.39
C PHE A 167 -30.58 6.44 1.39
N LEU A 168 -31.14 5.65 0.47
CA LEU A 168 -32.59 5.46 0.35
C LEU A 168 -33.22 4.77 1.58
N GLN A 169 -32.46 3.91 2.24
CA GLN A 169 -32.90 3.20 3.45
C GLN A 169 -32.68 3.99 4.74
N GLY A 170 -31.89 5.06 4.70
CA GLY A 170 -31.47 5.81 5.89
C GLY A 170 -30.54 5.00 6.80
N ASP A 171 -29.77 4.04 6.24
CA ASP A 171 -28.83 3.20 6.98
C ASP A 171 -27.45 3.87 7.06
N ASP A 172 -27.19 4.55 8.17
CA ASP A 172 -25.93 5.27 8.43
C ASP A 172 -24.71 4.35 8.41
N PHE A 173 -24.82 3.14 8.95
CA PHE A 173 -23.70 2.20 9.03
C PHE A 173 -23.32 1.65 7.66
N PHE A 174 -24.31 1.19 6.91
CA PHE A 174 -24.10 0.71 5.54
C PHE A 174 -23.59 1.83 4.63
N TYR A 175 -24.11 3.06 4.83
CA TYR A 175 -23.63 4.24 4.12
C TYR A 175 -22.14 4.52 4.38
N LEU A 176 -21.69 4.46 5.63
CA LEU A 176 -20.28 4.71 5.98
C LEU A 176 -19.34 3.70 5.34
N ILE A 177 -19.68 2.40 5.37
CA ILE A 177 -18.88 1.34 4.74
C ILE A 177 -18.85 1.53 3.23
N SER A 178 -20.01 1.78 2.61
CA SER A 178 -20.12 1.96 1.16
C SER A 178 -19.35 3.21 0.69
N ALA A 179 -19.41 4.31 1.44
CA ALA A 179 -18.67 5.53 1.14
C ALA A 179 -17.14 5.31 1.20
N ALA A 180 -16.68 4.59 2.23
CA ALA A 180 -15.25 4.23 2.34
C ALA A 180 -14.79 3.31 1.20
N GLY A 181 -15.60 2.30 0.85
CA GLY A 181 -15.35 1.40 -0.28
C GLY A 181 -15.32 2.14 -1.61
N PHE A 182 -16.29 3.02 -1.85
CA PHE A 182 -16.38 3.85 -3.05
C PHE A 182 -15.14 4.70 -3.23
N ILE A 183 -14.82 5.55 -2.25
CA ILE A 183 -13.72 6.51 -2.40
C ILE A 183 -12.36 5.83 -2.51
N LYS A 184 -12.16 4.70 -1.80
CA LYS A 184 -10.96 3.88 -1.94
C LYS A 184 -10.78 3.40 -3.38
N ASN A 185 -11.81 2.78 -3.97
CA ASN A 185 -11.71 2.23 -5.32
C ASN A 185 -11.63 3.33 -6.39
N ALA A 186 -12.26 4.47 -6.19
CA ALA A 186 -12.08 5.66 -7.03
C ALA A 186 -10.61 6.10 -7.07
N CYS A 187 -9.95 6.21 -5.92
CA CYS A 187 -8.52 6.52 -5.86
C CYS A 187 -7.66 5.45 -6.54
N LEU A 188 -7.98 4.16 -6.34
CA LEU A 188 -7.23 3.05 -6.94
C LEU A 188 -7.35 3.04 -8.47
N ALA A 189 -8.53 3.30 -9.03
CA ALA A 189 -8.72 3.46 -10.46
C ALA A 189 -7.84 4.60 -11.01
N LEU A 190 -7.81 5.75 -10.34
CA LEU A 190 -6.96 6.88 -10.72
C LEU A 190 -5.46 6.57 -10.64
N PHE A 191 -5.00 5.82 -9.62
CA PHE A 191 -3.62 5.36 -9.59
C PHE A 191 -3.31 4.47 -10.79
N CYS A 192 -4.20 3.54 -11.17
CA CYS A 192 -4.03 2.69 -12.35
C CYS A 192 -4.01 3.47 -13.66
N ILE A 193 -4.90 4.44 -13.87
CA ILE A 193 -4.92 5.36 -15.01
C ILE A 193 -3.56 6.06 -15.17
N ASN A 194 -2.99 6.50 -14.06
CA ASN A 194 -1.68 7.17 -14.01
C ASN A 194 -0.49 6.20 -13.97
N ARG A 195 -0.69 4.90 -14.08
CA ARG A 195 0.33 3.85 -13.98
C ARG A 195 1.18 3.99 -12.72
N ARG A 196 0.51 4.20 -11.59
CA ARG A 196 1.11 4.30 -10.27
C ARG A 196 0.62 3.18 -9.39
N PHE A 197 1.52 2.59 -8.62
CA PHE A 197 1.13 1.65 -7.58
C PHE A 197 0.47 2.37 -6.41
N GLU A 198 -0.43 1.65 -5.76
CA GLU A 198 -1.12 2.09 -4.56
C GLU A 198 -0.12 2.44 -3.43
N PRO A 199 -0.12 3.68 -2.92
CA PRO A 199 0.71 4.03 -1.77
C PRO A 199 0.07 3.51 -0.46
N SER A 200 0.69 3.81 0.68
CA SER A 200 0.04 3.64 1.98
C SER A 200 -1.27 4.43 2.06
N HIS A 201 -2.30 3.87 2.72
CA HIS A 201 -3.59 4.54 2.91
C HIS A 201 -3.45 5.93 3.55
N ARG A 202 -2.46 6.16 4.40
CA ARG A 202 -2.14 7.47 5.00
C ARG A 202 -1.74 8.51 3.96
N ALA A 203 -1.18 8.06 2.85
CA ALA A 203 -0.71 8.93 1.78
C ALA A 203 -1.74 9.16 0.67
N TYR A 204 -2.89 8.44 0.66
CA TYR A 204 -3.86 8.51 -0.44
C TYR A 204 -4.29 9.93 -0.75
N TYR A 205 -4.76 10.68 0.23
CA TYR A 205 -5.22 12.04 0.02
C TYR A 205 -4.17 12.92 -0.69
N LYS A 206 -2.94 12.91 -0.17
CA LYS A 206 -1.85 13.73 -0.72
C LYS A 206 -1.36 13.22 -2.08
N GLN A 207 -1.38 11.91 -2.31
CA GLN A 207 -0.83 11.30 -3.51
C GLN A 207 -1.81 11.34 -4.68
N VAL A 208 -3.11 11.13 -4.44
CA VAL A 208 -4.12 11.17 -5.50
C VAL A 208 -4.23 12.56 -6.12
N LEU A 209 -4.18 13.63 -5.30
CA LEU A 209 -4.24 15.01 -5.78
C LEU A 209 -3.00 15.46 -6.57
N LYS A 210 -1.91 14.67 -6.56
CA LYS A 210 -0.68 14.91 -7.34
C LYS A 210 -0.62 14.13 -8.64
N LEU A 211 -1.66 13.37 -8.97
CA LEU A 211 -1.72 12.64 -10.23
C LEU A 211 -1.89 13.61 -11.41
N LYS A 212 -1.36 13.22 -12.57
CA LYS A 212 -1.43 14.04 -13.77
C LYS A 212 -2.79 13.93 -14.46
N GLU A 213 -3.25 12.70 -14.62
CA GLU A 213 -4.53 12.39 -15.25
C GLU A 213 -5.60 12.33 -14.16
N LEU A 214 -6.34 13.42 -14.03
CA LEU A 214 -7.48 13.56 -13.10
C LEU A 214 -8.66 14.15 -13.87
N PRO A 215 -9.91 13.78 -13.53
CA PRO A 215 -11.07 14.51 -14.04
C PRO A 215 -11.04 15.98 -13.60
N ASP A 216 -11.46 16.91 -14.44
CA ASP A 216 -11.31 18.36 -14.24
C ASP A 216 -11.75 18.86 -12.87
N SER A 217 -12.85 18.36 -12.34
CA SER A 217 -13.40 18.79 -11.05
C SER A 217 -13.11 17.82 -9.92
N PHE A 218 -12.30 16.78 -10.15
CA PHE A 218 -12.04 15.74 -9.14
C PHE A 218 -11.56 16.29 -7.81
N PRO A 219 -10.56 17.19 -7.73
CA PRO A 219 -10.08 17.69 -6.43
C PRO A 219 -11.20 18.32 -5.59
N ALA A 220 -12.06 19.15 -6.19
CA ALA A 220 -13.16 19.80 -5.49
C ALA A 220 -14.23 18.82 -5.03
N TYR A 221 -14.61 17.86 -5.87
CA TYR A 221 -15.56 16.81 -5.50
C TYR A 221 -14.99 15.87 -4.43
N PHE A 222 -13.73 15.48 -4.56
CA PHE A 222 -13.05 14.62 -3.60
C PHE A 222 -13.01 15.26 -2.20
N GLU A 223 -12.57 16.52 -2.12
CA GLU A 223 -12.56 17.26 -0.85
C GLU A 223 -13.97 17.42 -0.27
N THR A 224 -14.96 17.74 -1.11
CA THR A 224 -16.34 17.91 -0.65
C THR A 224 -16.94 16.60 -0.16
N PHE A 225 -16.63 15.47 -0.81
CA PHE A 225 -17.06 14.13 -0.39
C PHE A 225 -16.52 13.77 1.00
N LEU A 226 -15.29 14.17 1.31
CA LEU A 226 -14.62 13.87 2.58
C LEU A 226 -15.07 14.77 3.74
N ARG A 227 -15.68 15.94 3.46
CA ARG A 227 -16.12 16.87 4.49
C ARG A 227 -17.27 16.28 5.33
N SER A 228 -17.35 16.74 6.57
CA SER A 228 -18.43 16.45 7.52
C SER A 228 -19.12 17.74 7.93
N GLY A 229 -20.43 17.69 8.20
CA GLY A 229 -21.22 18.83 8.61
C GLY A 229 -22.67 18.68 8.16
N PRO A 230 -23.60 19.47 8.71
CA PRO A 230 -25.02 19.38 8.39
C PRO A 230 -25.33 19.59 6.90
N GLU A 231 -24.51 20.38 6.22
CA GLU A 231 -24.62 20.67 4.79
C GLU A 231 -24.14 19.54 3.87
N PHE A 232 -23.42 18.54 4.42
CA PHE A 232 -22.89 17.39 3.67
C PHE A 232 -23.73 16.14 3.93
N THR A 233 -25.00 16.22 3.58
CA THR A 233 -25.98 15.13 3.71
C THR A 233 -25.59 13.90 2.87
N MET A 234 -26.17 12.74 3.19
CA MET A 234 -25.98 11.52 2.39
C MET A 234 -26.37 11.73 0.93
N GLU A 235 -27.49 12.41 0.66
CA GLU A 235 -27.96 12.72 -0.68
C GLU A 235 -26.94 13.55 -1.46
N ARG A 236 -26.42 14.62 -0.85
CA ARG A 236 -25.41 15.47 -1.49
C ARG A 236 -24.11 14.70 -1.78
N LYS A 237 -23.65 13.89 -0.81
CA LYS A 237 -22.45 13.07 -1.02
C LYS A 237 -22.67 12.00 -2.08
N TYR A 238 -23.85 11.38 -2.14
CA TYR A 238 -24.19 10.43 -3.20
C TYR A 238 -24.15 11.09 -4.58
N SER A 239 -24.75 12.29 -4.72
CA SER A 239 -24.65 13.05 -5.97
C SER A 239 -23.20 13.36 -6.36
N ILE A 240 -22.35 13.74 -5.40
CA ILE A 240 -20.92 13.98 -5.63
C ILE A 240 -20.21 12.69 -6.06
N ALA A 241 -20.52 11.56 -5.41
CA ALA A 241 -19.96 10.26 -5.80
C ALA A 241 -20.29 9.89 -7.25
N GLN A 242 -21.51 10.18 -7.72
CA GLN A 242 -21.90 9.99 -9.12
C GLN A 242 -21.05 10.84 -10.08
N TYR A 243 -20.75 12.11 -9.73
CA TYR A 243 -19.87 12.96 -10.55
C TYR A 243 -18.43 12.44 -10.57
N ILE A 244 -17.92 12.01 -9.42
CA ILE A 244 -16.58 11.40 -9.33
C ILE A 244 -16.50 10.16 -10.23
N ALA A 245 -17.46 9.23 -10.12
CA ALA A 245 -17.48 7.99 -10.89
C ALA A 245 -17.53 8.28 -12.40
N ARG A 246 -18.45 9.12 -12.85
CA ARG A 246 -18.56 9.50 -14.27
C ARG A 246 -17.27 10.12 -14.80
N GLY A 247 -16.64 11.02 -14.03
CA GLY A 247 -15.38 11.64 -14.41
C GLY A 247 -14.25 10.63 -14.57
N ILE A 248 -14.15 9.63 -13.67
CA ILE A 248 -13.10 8.59 -13.73
C ILE A 248 -13.31 7.67 -14.94
N VAL A 249 -14.54 7.22 -15.17
CA VAL A 249 -14.86 6.31 -16.30
C VAL A 249 -14.63 6.98 -17.65
N SER A 250 -14.71 8.31 -17.73
CA SER A 250 -14.50 9.07 -18.98
C SER A 250 -13.03 9.32 -19.31
N LEU A 251 -12.07 9.03 -18.42
CA LEU A 251 -10.62 9.12 -18.69
C LEU A 251 -10.10 7.90 -19.45
#